data_ec5258c45f4ac3240b87578876c3e31b
#
_entry.id   ec5258c45f4ac3240b87578876c3e31b
#
_cell.length_a   1.000
_cell.length_b   1.000
_cell.length_c   1.000
_cell.angle_alpha   90.00
_cell.angle_beta   90.00
_cell.angle_gamma   90.00
#
_symmetry.space_group_name_H-M   'P 1'
#
loop_
_entity.id
_entity.type
_entity.pdbx_description
1 polymer ?
#
loop_
_entity_poly.entity_id
_entity_poly.type
_entity_poly.pdbx_seq_one_letter_code
_entity_poly.pdbx_strand_id
1 'polypeptide(L)'
;MSEPATSQDHSSMENRGAFCSLKHRNYSYYFFAQLLSLTGSWTQTTALMWLSYSADQQSIWPSLIAALQVLPGFFLGPLGGRLADKYPRKKLILITQVMFSLQSLGLFLAVYSGFTSPIILLSFSLLWGVINAIDLPARLTFLVEMVGMRDLFNAVALNSLQFNLARLAGPAIGALLLSNLGPEACFLANTFSYMILILALGMMNQSTMFQEPAIRNNASLTEGFKFILARSDLVLVISIAGGMALLGWPLLALLPGFVEKELALGHEAYGTLLSGVGGGALSSALILAIFGNNAPKGITQALGMMLAGAGLFTLGISKTMFFALPCSILFGAGMILFFATSQGLVQLGAGNTHRGLVLGVWSMMLCSMVPLGNFLAGPLADLTSVRHVMLSQAILIWILLLLFVIVKTRQATNPAQKVK
;
A
#
# COMPACT_ATOMS: atom_id res chain seq x y z
N MET A 1 31.72 -16.73 -37.39
CA MET A 1 31.51 -15.27 -37.52
C MET A 1 30.01 -15.06 -37.27
N SER A 2 29.64 -14.77 -36.07
CA SER A 2 28.27 -14.44 -35.66
C SER A 2 28.28 -12.93 -35.35
N GLU A 3 27.49 -12.17 -36.11
CA GLU A 3 27.31 -10.72 -35.93
C GLU A 3 26.75 -10.41 -34.53
N PRO A 4 27.22 -9.33 -33.90
CA PRO A 4 26.66 -8.88 -32.65
C PRO A 4 25.27 -8.25 -32.89
N ALA A 5 24.26 -8.68 -32.14
CA ALA A 5 22.91 -8.13 -32.14
C ALA A 5 22.97 -6.63 -31.86
N THR A 6 22.48 -5.87 -32.81
CA THR A 6 22.62 -4.44 -32.98
C THR A 6 21.81 -3.62 -31.98
N SER A 7 22.39 -2.52 -31.59
CA SER A 7 21.96 -1.33 -30.83
C SER A 7 20.64 -0.64 -31.28
N GLN A 8 19.81 -1.28 -32.09
CA GLN A 8 18.55 -0.71 -32.59
C GLN A 8 17.35 -0.83 -31.61
N ASP A 9 17.47 -1.62 -30.55
CA ASP A 9 16.33 -1.84 -29.63
C ASP A 9 16.17 -0.76 -28.54
N HIS A 10 17.21 0.01 -28.25
CA HIS A 10 17.15 1.09 -27.24
C HIS A 10 16.48 2.37 -27.75
N SER A 11 16.54 2.67 -29.06
CA SER A 11 15.94 3.89 -29.62
C SER A 11 14.41 3.81 -29.80
N SER A 12 13.84 2.61 -29.82
CA SER A 12 12.40 2.39 -29.95
C SER A 12 11.62 2.58 -28.63
N MET A 13 12.31 2.68 -27.49
CA MET A 13 11.69 2.91 -26.18
C MET A 13 11.40 4.39 -25.88
N GLU A 14 12.08 5.32 -26.50
CA GLU A 14 12.06 6.74 -26.13
C GLU A 14 10.80 7.53 -26.54
N ASN A 15 9.90 6.98 -27.37
CA ASN A 15 8.78 7.76 -27.92
C ASN A 15 7.38 7.16 -27.63
N ARG A 16 7.23 6.36 -26.56
CA ARG A 16 5.92 5.81 -26.18
C ARG A 16 5.24 6.72 -25.16
N GLY A 17 4.05 7.20 -25.47
CA GLY A 17 3.27 8.07 -24.59
C GLY A 17 3.04 7.44 -23.21
N ALA A 18 2.90 8.29 -22.19
CA ALA A 18 2.72 7.93 -20.77
C ALA A 18 1.57 6.93 -20.49
N PHE A 19 0.67 6.71 -21.43
CA PHE A 19 -0.51 5.85 -21.31
C PHE A 19 -0.52 4.73 -22.37
N CYS A 20 0.64 4.26 -22.82
CA CYS A 20 0.73 3.28 -23.91
C CYS A 20 0.04 1.95 -23.55
N SER A 21 0.10 1.50 -22.29
CA SER A 21 -0.54 0.27 -21.84
C SER A 21 -2.08 0.32 -21.95
N LEU A 22 -2.70 1.51 -21.90
CA LEU A 22 -4.15 1.64 -22.09
C LEU A 22 -4.62 1.38 -23.52
N LYS A 23 -3.70 1.28 -24.49
CA LYS A 23 -4.02 0.83 -25.86
C LYS A 23 -4.41 -0.66 -25.92
N HIS A 24 -3.95 -1.45 -24.96
CA HIS A 24 -4.36 -2.84 -24.83
C HIS A 24 -5.79 -2.89 -24.26
N ARG A 25 -6.75 -3.32 -25.08
CA ARG A 25 -8.19 -3.32 -24.74
C ARG A 25 -8.49 -4.03 -23.42
N ASN A 26 -7.90 -5.20 -23.18
CA ASN A 26 -8.08 -5.96 -21.94
C ASN A 26 -7.56 -5.17 -20.73
N TYR A 27 -6.38 -4.54 -20.86
CA TYR A 27 -5.81 -3.73 -19.80
C TYR A 27 -6.63 -2.47 -19.51
N SER A 28 -7.18 -1.84 -20.55
CA SER A 28 -8.04 -0.66 -20.37
C SER A 28 -9.32 -1.00 -19.58
N TYR A 29 -9.99 -2.10 -19.92
CA TYR A 29 -11.16 -2.56 -19.15
C TYR A 29 -10.79 -2.85 -17.68
N TYR A 30 -9.67 -3.54 -17.47
CA TYR A 30 -9.15 -3.81 -16.14
C TYR A 30 -8.82 -2.53 -15.38
N PHE A 31 -8.11 -1.59 -16.02
CA PHE A 31 -7.66 -0.35 -15.40
C PHE A 31 -8.82 0.45 -14.80
N PHE A 32 -9.84 0.76 -15.57
CA PHE A 32 -10.97 1.58 -15.07
C PHE A 32 -11.81 0.84 -14.04
N ALA A 33 -12.08 -0.44 -14.25
CA ALA A 33 -12.82 -1.23 -13.29
C ALA A 33 -12.05 -1.43 -11.97
N GLN A 34 -10.74 -1.67 -12.05
CA GLN A 34 -9.87 -1.81 -10.88
C GLN A 34 -9.75 -0.49 -10.10
N LEU A 35 -9.70 0.66 -10.79
CA LEU A 35 -9.69 1.97 -10.12
C LEU A 35 -10.96 2.16 -9.28
N LEU A 36 -12.13 1.83 -9.83
CA LEU A 36 -13.40 1.87 -9.08
C LEU A 36 -13.39 0.89 -7.91
N SER A 37 -12.92 -0.34 -8.12
CA SER A 37 -12.83 -1.36 -7.08
C SER A 37 -11.89 -0.95 -5.94
N LEU A 38 -10.72 -0.39 -6.25
CA LEU A 38 -9.80 0.14 -5.24
C LEU A 38 -10.40 1.33 -4.48
N THR A 39 -11.09 2.23 -5.19
CA THR A 39 -11.78 3.37 -4.57
C THR A 39 -12.87 2.89 -3.60
N GLY A 40 -13.68 1.91 -4.02
CA GLY A 40 -14.68 1.26 -3.16
C GLY A 40 -14.06 0.60 -1.93
N SER A 41 -12.92 -0.08 -2.10
CA SER A 41 -12.21 -0.71 -0.98
C SER A 41 -11.71 0.32 0.06
N TRP A 42 -11.19 1.48 -0.38
CA TRP A 42 -10.80 2.58 0.52
C TRP A 42 -12.03 3.23 1.17
N THR A 43 -13.13 3.38 0.45
CA THR A 43 -14.43 3.83 0.97
C THR A 43 -14.92 2.92 2.09
N GLN A 44 -14.93 1.59 1.87
CA GLN A 44 -15.27 0.59 2.87
C GLN A 44 -14.34 0.66 4.09
N THR A 45 -13.02 0.73 3.88
CA THR A 45 -12.04 0.79 4.97
C THR A 45 -12.24 2.03 5.84
N THR A 46 -12.57 3.18 5.24
CA THR A 46 -12.87 4.43 5.95
C THR A 46 -14.09 4.25 6.87
N ALA A 47 -15.19 3.73 6.33
CA ALA A 47 -16.41 3.48 7.12
C ALA A 47 -16.17 2.43 8.22
N LEU A 48 -15.43 1.37 7.92
CA LEU A 48 -15.16 0.28 8.85
C LEU A 48 -14.30 0.73 10.04
N MET A 49 -13.26 1.52 9.81
CA MET A 49 -12.40 2.06 10.86
C MET A 49 -13.17 3.06 11.73
N TRP A 50 -13.97 3.94 11.13
CA TRP A 50 -14.81 4.86 11.89
C TRP A 50 -15.85 4.12 12.74
N LEU A 51 -16.59 3.20 12.13
CA LEU A 51 -17.62 2.44 12.81
C LEU A 51 -17.08 1.62 13.98
N SER A 52 -15.92 0.99 13.81
CA SER A 52 -15.27 0.19 14.85
C SER A 52 -14.82 1.06 16.03
N TYR A 53 -14.37 2.27 15.78
CA TYR A 53 -14.01 3.23 16.83
C TYR A 53 -15.26 3.74 17.56
N SER A 54 -16.27 4.17 16.80
CA SER A 54 -17.51 4.74 17.37
C SER A 54 -18.31 3.75 18.22
N ALA A 55 -18.13 2.44 18.00
CA ALA A 55 -18.84 1.41 18.76
C ALA A 55 -18.42 1.33 20.24
N ASP A 56 -17.17 1.66 20.56
CA ASP A 56 -16.62 1.50 21.92
C ASP A 56 -15.64 2.62 22.31
N GLN A 57 -15.47 3.64 21.49
CA GLN A 57 -14.59 4.78 21.72
C GLN A 57 -13.13 4.40 22.04
N GLN A 58 -12.68 3.21 21.56
CA GLN A 58 -11.34 2.68 21.79
C GLN A 58 -10.56 2.56 20.48
N SER A 59 -9.30 3.03 20.48
CA SER A 59 -8.39 3.00 19.34
C SER A 59 -7.86 1.59 19.01
N ILE A 60 -8.01 0.64 19.93
CA ILE A 60 -7.65 -0.76 19.72
C ILE A 60 -8.42 -1.36 18.54
N TRP A 61 -9.72 -1.06 18.38
CA TRP A 61 -10.55 -1.69 17.36
C TRP A 61 -10.15 -1.34 15.93
N PRO A 62 -10.03 -0.06 15.53
CA PRO A 62 -9.53 0.27 14.19
C PRO A 62 -8.08 -0.21 13.98
N SER A 63 -7.26 -0.24 15.04
CA SER A 63 -5.90 -0.77 14.97
C SER A 63 -5.86 -2.27 14.69
N LEU A 64 -6.71 -3.06 15.34
CA LEU A 64 -6.88 -4.49 15.08
C LEU A 64 -7.42 -4.75 13.67
N ILE A 65 -8.38 -3.95 13.19
CA ILE A 65 -8.90 -4.01 11.81
C ILE A 65 -7.75 -3.83 10.82
N ALA A 66 -6.96 -2.77 10.98
CA ALA A 66 -5.82 -2.49 10.10
C ALA A 66 -4.78 -3.63 10.13
N ALA A 67 -4.53 -4.20 11.32
CA ALA A 67 -3.61 -5.32 11.47
C ALA A 67 -4.13 -6.59 10.77
N LEU A 68 -5.41 -6.95 10.97
CA LEU A 68 -6.02 -8.17 10.41
C LEU A 68 -6.19 -8.10 8.89
N GLN A 69 -6.30 -6.92 8.30
CA GLN A 69 -6.31 -6.77 6.84
C GLN A 69 -4.95 -7.09 6.20
N VAL A 70 -3.83 -6.94 6.92
CA VAL A 70 -2.48 -7.14 6.38
C VAL A 70 -1.85 -8.45 6.85
N LEU A 71 -2.08 -8.84 8.10
CA LEU A 71 -1.45 -10.00 8.74
C LEU A 71 -1.59 -11.32 7.96
N PRO A 72 -2.75 -11.67 7.36
CA PRO A 72 -2.88 -12.88 6.57
C PRO A 72 -1.89 -12.94 5.40
N GLY A 73 -1.50 -11.79 4.82
CA GLY A 73 -0.51 -11.72 3.75
C GLY A 73 0.85 -12.28 4.15
N PHE A 74 1.24 -12.16 5.43
CA PHE A 74 2.47 -12.76 5.94
C PHE A 74 2.45 -14.30 5.89
N PHE A 75 1.37 -14.92 6.34
CA PHE A 75 1.26 -16.38 6.42
C PHE A 75 0.82 -17.01 5.10
N LEU A 76 -0.14 -16.40 4.42
CA LEU A 76 -0.81 -16.95 3.24
C LEU A 76 -0.26 -16.41 1.91
N GLY A 77 0.55 -15.34 1.92
CA GLY A 77 1.15 -14.77 0.71
C GLY A 77 1.92 -15.78 -0.14
N PRO A 78 2.79 -16.65 0.44
CA PRO A 78 3.47 -17.70 -0.31
C PRO A 78 2.50 -18.73 -0.93
N LEU A 79 1.36 -19.01 -0.25
CA LEU A 79 0.31 -19.87 -0.79
C LEU A 79 -0.40 -19.19 -1.96
N GLY A 80 -0.72 -17.90 -1.82
CA GLY A 80 -1.32 -17.08 -2.89
C GLY A 80 -0.45 -17.06 -4.15
N GLY A 81 0.86 -16.89 -3.99
CA GLY A 81 1.83 -16.98 -5.09
C GLY A 81 1.79 -18.34 -5.80
N ARG A 82 1.83 -19.43 -5.03
CA ARG A 82 1.72 -20.80 -5.60
C ARG A 82 0.41 -21.04 -6.34
N LEU A 83 -0.70 -20.51 -5.83
CA LEU A 83 -2.00 -20.60 -6.50
C LEU A 83 -2.00 -19.80 -7.81
N ALA A 84 -1.40 -18.61 -7.84
CA ALA A 84 -1.26 -17.78 -9.02
C ALA A 84 -0.38 -18.41 -10.10
N ASP A 85 0.60 -19.26 -9.70
CA ASP A 85 1.43 -20.03 -10.64
C ASP A 85 0.73 -21.29 -11.18
N LYS A 86 -0.17 -21.89 -10.36
CA LYS A 86 -0.81 -23.17 -10.68
C LYS A 86 -2.10 -23.02 -11.50
N TYR A 87 -2.87 -21.95 -11.24
CA TYR A 87 -4.18 -21.76 -11.85
C TYR A 87 -4.20 -20.57 -12.82
N PRO A 88 -5.10 -20.55 -13.82
CA PRO A 88 -5.28 -19.40 -14.70
C PRO A 88 -5.59 -18.14 -13.88
N ARG A 89 -4.73 -17.12 -13.98
CA ARG A 89 -4.75 -15.91 -13.13
C ARG A 89 -6.09 -15.18 -13.24
N LYS A 90 -6.64 -15.03 -14.46
CA LYS A 90 -7.97 -14.44 -14.67
C LYS A 90 -9.05 -15.15 -13.83
N LYS A 91 -9.06 -16.50 -13.81
CA LYS A 91 -10.03 -17.29 -13.05
C LYS A 91 -9.84 -17.10 -11.54
N LEU A 92 -8.59 -17.08 -11.09
CA LEU A 92 -8.27 -16.88 -9.67
C LEU A 92 -8.72 -15.50 -9.20
N ILE A 93 -8.42 -14.42 -9.96
CA ILE A 93 -8.89 -13.07 -9.65
C ILE A 93 -10.42 -13.01 -9.67
N LEU A 94 -11.09 -13.64 -10.62
CA LEU A 94 -12.55 -13.64 -10.68
C LEU A 94 -13.16 -14.26 -9.42
N ILE A 95 -12.62 -15.36 -8.93
CA ILE A 95 -13.03 -16.00 -7.67
C ILE A 95 -12.82 -15.07 -6.49
N THR A 96 -11.65 -14.46 -6.38
CA THR A 96 -11.35 -13.53 -5.27
C THR A 96 -12.24 -12.28 -5.30
N GLN A 97 -12.57 -11.74 -6.49
CA GLN A 97 -13.51 -10.62 -6.61
C GLN A 97 -14.94 -10.99 -6.17
N VAL A 98 -15.41 -12.21 -6.51
CA VAL A 98 -16.69 -12.71 -6.01
C VAL A 98 -16.66 -12.83 -4.48
N MET A 99 -15.58 -13.36 -3.90
CA MET A 99 -15.42 -13.46 -2.45
C MET A 99 -15.39 -12.08 -1.78
N PHE A 100 -14.69 -11.10 -2.36
CA PHE A 100 -14.72 -9.71 -1.87
C PHE A 100 -16.10 -9.08 -1.95
N SER A 101 -16.83 -9.29 -3.07
CA SER A 101 -18.21 -8.81 -3.22
C SER A 101 -19.13 -9.39 -2.16
N LEU A 102 -19.04 -10.70 -1.90
CA LEU A 102 -19.81 -11.38 -0.86
C LEU A 102 -19.43 -10.91 0.55
N GLN A 103 -18.14 -10.69 0.80
CA GLN A 103 -17.64 -10.14 2.07
C GLN A 103 -18.20 -8.73 2.31
N SER A 104 -18.16 -7.86 1.31
CA SER A 104 -18.68 -6.49 1.40
C SER A 104 -20.21 -6.46 1.55
N LEU A 105 -20.92 -7.34 0.83
CA LEU A 105 -22.37 -7.54 0.97
C LEU A 105 -22.73 -8.06 2.38
N GLY A 106 -21.93 -8.99 2.91
CA GLY A 106 -22.09 -9.48 4.27
C GLY A 106 -21.93 -8.38 5.32
N LEU A 107 -20.94 -7.48 5.14
CA LEU A 107 -20.79 -6.29 5.99
C LEU A 107 -22.01 -5.37 5.89
N PHE A 108 -22.48 -5.10 4.65
CA PHE A 108 -23.69 -4.32 4.45
C PHE A 108 -24.87 -4.92 5.23
N LEU A 109 -25.13 -6.21 5.06
CA LEU A 109 -26.25 -6.90 5.73
C LEU A 109 -26.10 -6.91 7.25
N ALA A 110 -24.88 -7.14 7.76
CA ALA A 110 -24.62 -7.13 9.20
C ALA A 110 -24.92 -5.75 9.81
N VAL A 111 -24.39 -4.69 9.22
CA VAL A 111 -24.55 -3.33 9.73
C VAL A 111 -26.01 -2.84 9.56
N TYR A 112 -26.64 -3.13 8.43
CA TYR A 112 -28.05 -2.82 8.18
C TYR A 112 -28.98 -3.51 9.19
N SER A 113 -28.63 -4.72 9.65
CA SER A 113 -29.38 -5.46 10.67
C SER A 113 -29.01 -5.06 12.11
N GLY A 114 -28.17 -4.04 12.31
CA GLY A 114 -27.74 -3.57 13.63
C GLY A 114 -26.61 -4.37 14.29
N PHE A 115 -26.01 -5.34 13.58
CA PHE A 115 -24.87 -6.12 14.09
C PHE A 115 -23.55 -5.36 13.86
N THR A 116 -23.26 -4.38 14.72
CA THR A 116 -22.07 -3.51 14.65
C THR A 116 -21.01 -3.86 15.70
N SER A 117 -21.10 -5.04 16.32
CA SER A 117 -20.11 -5.48 17.31
C SER A 117 -18.68 -5.47 16.72
N PRO A 118 -17.67 -4.93 17.42
CA PRO A 118 -16.28 -4.93 16.98
C PRO A 118 -15.75 -6.30 16.55
N ILE A 119 -16.19 -7.38 17.22
CA ILE A 119 -15.79 -8.76 16.87
C ILE A 119 -16.29 -9.16 15.47
N ILE A 120 -17.52 -8.77 15.11
CA ILE A 120 -18.07 -9.02 13.78
C ILE A 120 -17.25 -8.25 12.72
N LEU A 121 -16.98 -6.97 12.97
CA LEU A 121 -16.18 -6.13 12.07
C LEU A 121 -14.76 -6.68 11.88
N LEU A 122 -14.13 -7.18 12.97
CA LEU A 122 -12.83 -7.86 12.92
C LEU A 122 -12.88 -9.14 12.08
N SER A 123 -13.95 -9.95 12.21
CA SER A 123 -14.11 -11.19 11.43
C SER A 123 -14.17 -10.91 9.93
N PHE A 124 -14.92 -9.90 9.51
CA PHE A 124 -14.96 -9.47 8.11
C PHE A 124 -13.63 -8.86 7.63
N SER A 125 -12.89 -8.18 8.51
CA SER A 125 -11.56 -7.64 8.19
C SER A 125 -10.53 -8.75 7.99
N LEU A 126 -10.55 -9.77 8.84
CA LEU A 126 -9.72 -10.97 8.69
C LEU A 126 -10.05 -11.71 7.39
N LEU A 127 -11.33 -11.90 7.07
CA LEU A 127 -11.77 -12.53 5.83
C LEU A 127 -11.26 -11.74 4.61
N TRP A 128 -11.37 -10.41 4.63
CA TRP A 128 -10.81 -9.55 3.59
C TRP A 128 -9.29 -9.75 3.43
N GLY A 129 -8.55 -9.79 4.54
CA GLY A 129 -7.09 -10.02 4.55
C GLY A 129 -6.70 -11.38 3.96
N VAL A 130 -7.45 -12.44 4.28
CA VAL A 130 -7.26 -13.80 3.72
C VAL A 130 -7.47 -13.80 2.20
N ILE A 131 -8.55 -13.19 1.73
CA ILE A 131 -8.84 -13.09 0.29
C ILE A 131 -7.73 -12.28 -0.41
N ASN A 132 -7.31 -11.16 0.18
CA ASN A 132 -6.28 -10.28 -0.38
C ASN A 132 -4.90 -10.95 -0.47
N ALA A 133 -4.58 -11.84 0.46
CA ALA A 133 -3.32 -12.61 0.44
C ALA A 133 -3.20 -13.52 -0.80
N ILE A 134 -4.33 -13.94 -1.37
CA ILE A 134 -4.39 -14.73 -2.61
C ILE A 134 -4.51 -13.83 -3.84
N ASP A 135 -5.31 -12.78 -3.74
CA ASP A 135 -5.65 -11.88 -4.85
C ASP A 135 -4.45 -11.03 -5.31
N LEU A 136 -3.69 -10.48 -4.38
CA LEU A 136 -2.60 -9.56 -4.67
C LEU A 136 -1.51 -10.16 -5.58
N PRO A 137 -0.93 -11.36 -5.31
CA PRO A 137 0.06 -11.95 -6.20
C PRO A 137 -0.54 -12.33 -7.57
N ALA A 138 -1.80 -12.76 -7.62
CA ALA A 138 -2.48 -13.07 -8.87
C ALA A 138 -2.64 -11.81 -9.75
N ARG A 139 -3.04 -10.68 -9.18
CA ARG A 139 -3.17 -9.40 -9.90
C ARG A 139 -1.84 -8.89 -10.44
N LEU A 140 -0.77 -8.95 -9.65
CA LEU A 140 0.56 -8.47 -10.07
C LEU A 140 1.10 -9.29 -11.25
N THR A 141 0.89 -10.60 -11.26
CA THR A 141 1.31 -11.47 -12.37
C THR A 141 0.39 -11.34 -13.59
N PHE A 142 -0.89 -11.04 -13.39
CA PHE A 142 -1.86 -10.84 -14.47
C PHE A 142 -1.59 -9.62 -15.34
N LEU A 143 -0.91 -8.58 -14.79
CA LEU A 143 -0.52 -7.41 -15.57
C LEU A 143 0.32 -7.80 -16.81
N VAL A 144 1.24 -8.75 -16.65
CA VAL A 144 2.10 -9.21 -17.74
C VAL A 144 1.28 -9.87 -18.86
N GLU A 145 0.27 -10.69 -18.49
CA GLU A 145 -0.61 -11.33 -19.47
C GLU A 145 -1.45 -10.33 -20.28
N MET A 146 -1.78 -9.17 -19.69
CA MET A 146 -2.60 -8.17 -20.38
C MET A 146 -1.81 -7.27 -21.34
N VAL A 147 -0.54 -6.95 -21.01
CA VAL A 147 0.23 -5.93 -21.75
C VAL A 147 1.53 -6.46 -22.38
N GLY A 148 1.95 -7.69 -22.02
CA GLY A 148 3.25 -8.26 -22.39
C GLY A 148 4.42 -7.55 -21.69
N MET A 149 5.62 -8.11 -21.79
CA MET A 149 6.84 -7.59 -21.15
C MET A 149 7.23 -6.19 -21.65
N ARG A 150 6.90 -5.88 -22.91
CA ARG A 150 7.29 -4.61 -23.56
C ARG A 150 6.64 -3.38 -22.93
N ASP A 151 5.36 -3.46 -22.52
CA ASP A 151 4.61 -2.35 -21.94
C ASP A 151 4.41 -2.52 -20.42
N LEU A 152 5.00 -3.56 -19.81
CA LEU A 152 4.86 -3.89 -18.40
C LEU A 152 5.26 -2.75 -17.46
N PHE A 153 6.37 -2.05 -17.76
CA PHE A 153 6.83 -0.94 -16.93
C PHE A 153 5.78 0.18 -16.84
N ASN A 154 5.14 0.50 -17.98
CA ASN A 154 4.07 1.49 -18.03
C ASN A 154 2.81 1.00 -17.28
N ALA A 155 2.43 -0.28 -17.42
CA ALA A 155 1.32 -0.86 -16.69
C ALA A 155 1.53 -0.83 -15.16
N VAL A 156 2.75 -1.12 -14.69
CA VAL A 156 3.12 -1.03 -13.27
C VAL A 156 3.04 0.41 -12.76
N ALA A 157 3.50 1.39 -13.55
CA ALA A 157 3.37 2.81 -13.20
C ALA A 157 1.91 3.25 -13.10
N LEU A 158 1.08 2.84 -14.06
CA LEU A 158 -0.36 3.10 -14.04
C LEU A 158 -1.08 2.41 -12.88
N ASN A 159 -0.68 1.18 -12.52
CA ASN A 159 -1.20 0.49 -11.33
C ASN A 159 -0.87 1.25 -10.03
N SER A 160 0.33 1.82 -9.94
CA SER A 160 0.71 2.68 -8.81
C SER A 160 -0.12 3.97 -8.78
N LEU A 161 -0.39 4.57 -9.94
CA LEU A 161 -1.26 5.73 -10.07
C LEU A 161 -2.70 5.41 -9.58
N GLN A 162 -3.28 4.28 -10.03
CA GLN A 162 -4.59 3.83 -9.57
C GLN A 162 -4.67 3.73 -8.05
N PHE A 163 -3.68 3.09 -7.43
CA PHE A 163 -3.65 2.89 -5.98
C PHE A 163 -3.63 4.22 -5.23
N ASN A 164 -2.84 5.20 -5.69
CA ASN A 164 -2.75 6.51 -5.05
C ASN A 164 -3.99 7.37 -5.31
N LEU A 165 -4.59 7.30 -6.50
CA LEU A 165 -5.87 7.96 -6.79
C LEU A 165 -7.00 7.40 -5.92
N ALA A 166 -7.08 6.08 -5.78
CA ALA A 166 -8.08 5.44 -4.94
C ALA A 166 -7.90 5.79 -3.46
N ARG A 167 -6.64 5.86 -2.98
CA ARG A 167 -6.31 6.30 -1.62
C ARG A 167 -6.71 7.75 -1.34
N LEU A 168 -6.64 8.62 -2.35
CA LEU A 168 -7.09 10.00 -2.24
C LEU A 168 -8.62 10.10 -2.28
N ALA A 169 -9.25 9.51 -3.30
CA ALA A 169 -10.68 9.67 -3.57
C ALA A 169 -11.57 8.83 -2.64
N GLY A 170 -11.13 7.60 -2.31
CA GLY A 170 -11.93 6.65 -1.53
C GLY A 170 -12.37 7.18 -0.17
N PRO A 171 -11.46 7.70 0.67
CA PRO A 171 -11.84 8.27 1.95
C PRO A 171 -12.76 9.49 1.85
N ALA A 172 -12.58 10.36 0.85
CA ALA A 172 -13.47 11.50 0.62
C ALA A 172 -14.89 11.03 0.26
N ILE A 173 -15.00 10.06 -0.66
CA ILE A 173 -16.28 9.43 -1.01
C ILE A 173 -16.86 8.70 0.20
N GLY A 174 -16.02 7.99 0.96
CA GLY A 174 -16.43 7.31 2.19
C GLY A 174 -17.02 8.26 3.22
N ALA A 175 -16.38 9.40 3.46
CA ALA A 175 -16.89 10.41 4.38
C ALA A 175 -18.24 10.99 3.90
N LEU A 176 -18.37 11.27 2.60
CA LEU A 176 -19.63 11.76 2.01
C LEU A 176 -20.76 10.73 2.11
N LEU A 177 -20.50 9.47 1.81
CA LEU A 177 -21.51 8.42 1.95
C LEU A 177 -21.89 8.21 3.40
N LEU A 178 -20.91 8.19 4.29
CA LEU A 178 -21.09 7.98 5.72
C LEU A 178 -21.97 9.09 6.33
N SER A 179 -21.77 10.37 5.93
CA SER A 179 -22.54 11.50 6.45
C SER A 179 -23.98 11.58 5.91
N ASN A 180 -24.21 11.19 4.65
CA ASN A 180 -25.50 11.37 4.02
C ASN A 180 -26.38 10.12 4.04
N LEU A 181 -25.77 8.93 4.01
CA LEU A 181 -26.47 7.66 3.78
C LEU A 181 -26.11 6.56 4.81
N GLY A 182 -25.18 6.85 5.73
CA GLY A 182 -24.73 5.89 6.73
C GLY A 182 -23.62 4.96 6.25
N PRO A 183 -23.04 4.16 7.19
CA PRO A 183 -21.94 3.23 6.91
C PRO A 183 -22.34 2.11 5.94
N GLU A 184 -23.62 1.72 5.92
CA GLU A 184 -24.16 0.69 5.02
C GLU A 184 -23.93 1.05 3.56
N ALA A 185 -24.11 2.32 3.20
CA ALA A 185 -23.92 2.79 1.83
C ALA A 185 -22.48 2.60 1.34
N CYS A 186 -21.49 2.73 2.22
CA CYS A 186 -20.09 2.52 1.89
C CYS A 186 -19.82 1.04 1.52
N PHE A 187 -20.39 0.11 2.28
CA PHE A 187 -20.26 -1.32 2.03
C PHE A 187 -21.01 -1.75 0.77
N LEU A 188 -22.20 -1.23 0.56
CA LEU A 188 -22.98 -1.51 -0.64
C LEU A 188 -22.30 -0.95 -1.91
N ALA A 189 -21.78 0.27 -1.85
CA ALA A 189 -21.01 0.88 -2.94
C ALA A 189 -19.79 0.04 -3.31
N ASN A 190 -19.07 -0.48 -2.31
CA ASN A 190 -17.93 -1.36 -2.56
C ASN A 190 -18.35 -2.72 -3.14
N THR A 191 -19.48 -3.28 -2.72
CA THR A 191 -20.05 -4.48 -3.33
C THR A 191 -20.24 -4.29 -4.84
N PHE A 192 -20.88 -3.18 -5.25
CA PHE A 192 -21.05 -2.85 -6.66
C PHE A 192 -19.72 -2.61 -7.38
N SER A 193 -18.74 -2.01 -6.73
CA SER A 193 -17.43 -1.78 -7.34
C SER A 193 -16.72 -3.10 -7.71
N TYR A 194 -16.82 -4.12 -6.86
CA TYR A 194 -16.32 -5.46 -7.16
C TYR A 194 -17.11 -6.13 -8.31
N MET A 195 -18.43 -5.94 -8.34
CA MET A 195 -19.27 -6.46 -9.45
C MET A 195 -18.87 -5.85 -10.81
N ILE A 196 -18.55 -4.55 -10.85
CA ILE A 196 -18.05 -3.89 -12.06
C ILE A 196 -16.73 -4.54 -12.52
N LEU A 197 -15.82 -4.85 -11.59
CA LEU A 197 -14.56 -5.53 -11.94
C LEU A 197 -14.80 -6.97 -12.43
N ILE A 198 -15.75 -7.70 -11.82
CA ILE A 198 -16.16 -9.04 -12.28
C ILE A 198 -16.66 -8.97 -13.73
N LEU A 199 -17.53 -8.00 -14.04
CA LEU A 199 -18.05 -7.79 -15.39
C LEU A 199 -16.94 -7.44 -16.38
N ALA A 200 -16.01 -6.54 -16.00
CA ALA A 200 -14.87 -6.18 -16.82
C ALA A 200 -13.96 -7.39 -17.13
N LEU A 201 -13.68 -8.22 -16.12
CA LEU A 201 -12.95 -9.48 -16.32
C LEU A 201 -13.69 -10.45 -17.25
N GLY A 202 -15.02 -10.52 -17.15
CA GLY A 202 -15.86 -11.32 -18.07
C GLY A 202 -15.74 -10.87 -19.52
N MET A 203 -15.68 -9.57 -19.77
CA MET A 203 -15.60 -8.96 -21.11
C MET A 203 -14.21 -9.09 -21.78
N MET A 204 -13.18 -9.50 -21.04
CA MET A 204 -11.81 -9.66 -21.58
C MET A 204 -11.69 -10.83 -22.53
N ASN A 205 -11.10 -10.59 -23.69
CA ASN A 205 -10.81 -11.63 -24.66
C ASN A 205 -9.50 -12.37 -24.32
N GLN A 206 -9.60 -13.65 -24.01
CA GLN A 206 -8.45 -14.48 -23.67
C GLN A 206 -7.50 -14.74 -24.86
N SER A 207 -8.00 -14.72 -26.09
CA SER A 207 -7.16 -14.98 -27.28
C SER A 207 -6.15 -13.85 -27.56
N THR A 208 -6.36 -12.66 -26.98
CA THR A 208 -5.46 -11.52 -27.15
C THR A 208 -4.52 -11.33 -25.94
N MET A 209 -4.51 -12.26 -24.98
CA MET A 209 -3.59 -12.25 -23.85
C MET A 209 -2.24 -12.84 -24.22
N PHE A 210 -1.19 -12.25 -23.67
CA PHE A 210 0.17 -12.73 -23.83
C PHE A 210 0.35 -14.00 -22.99
N GLN A 211 0.73 -15.10 -23.64
CA GLN A 211 1.09 -16.32 -22.93
C GLN A 211 2.57 -16.25 -22.57
N GLU A 212 2.87 -15.88 -21.37
CA GLU A 212 4.23 -15.95 -20.85
C GLU A 212 4.43 -17.27 -20.10
N PRO A 213 5.51 -18.01 -20.40
CA PRO A 213 5.85 -19.18 -19.60
C PRO A 213 6.11 -18.76 -18.17
N ALA A 214 5.44 -19.44 -17.22
CA ALA A 214 5.72 -19.22 -15.81
C ALA A 214 7.22 -19.46 -15.56
N ILE A 215 7.98 -18.41 -15.27
CA ILE A 215 9.37 -18.54 -14.83
C ILE A 215 9.31 -19.22 -13.47
N ARG A 216 9.43 -20.55 -13.45
CA ARG A 216 9.55 -21.34 -12.22
C ARG A 216 10.89 -21.00 -11.59
N ASN A 217 10.90 -19.97 -10.78
CA ASN A 217 12.03 -19.69 -9.93
C ASN A 217 11.91 -20.57 -8.67
N ASN A 218 12.60 -21.72 -8.67
CA ASN A 218 12.67 -22.65 -7.54
C ASN A 218 13.52 -22.07 -6.37
N ALA A 219 13.91 -20.81 -6.45
CA ALA A 219 14.76 -20.18 -5.48
C ALA A 219 14.02 -19.99 -4.14
N SER A 220 14.64 -20.44 -3.07
CA SER A 220 14.08 -20.40 -1.71
C SER A 220 14.10 -18.98 -1.13
N LEU A 221 13.09 -18.61 -0.35
CA LEU A 221 13.10 -17.36 0.44
C LEU A 221 14.35 -17.24 1.31
N THR A 222 14.90 -18.37 1.79
CA THR A 222 16.14 -18.39 2.58
C THR A 222 17.35 -17.88 1.78
N GLU A 223 17.38 -18.05 0.46
CA GLU A 223 18.42 -17.48 -0.39
C GLU A 223 18.29 -15.96 -0.48
N GLY A 224 17.03 -15.46 -0.57
CA GLY A 224 16.76 -14.03 -0.52
C GLY A 224 17.24 -13.40 0.80
N PHE A 225 16.98 -14.02 1.94
CA PHE A 225 17.50 -13.57 3.22
C PHE A 225 19.02 -13.59 3.29
N LYS A 226 19.68 -14.68 2.86
CA LYS A 226 21.15 -14.77 2.81
C LYS A 226 21.75 -13.69 1.92
N PHE A 227 21.16 -13.45 0.75
CA PHE A 227 21.59 -12.40 -0.17
C PHE A 227 21.51 -11.00 0.46
N ILE A 228 20.39 -10.69 1.14
CA ILE A 228 20.21 -9.40 1.83
C ILE A 228 21.21 -9.25 2.96
N LEU A 229 21.38 -10.28 3.82
CA LEU A 229 22.28 -10.23 4.97
C LEU A 229 23.76 -10.07 4.58
N ALA A 230 24.14 -10.54 3.38
CA ALA A 230 25.47 -10.33 2.82
C ALA A 230 25.73 -8.90 2.34
N ARG A 231 24.67 -8.05 2.27
CA ARG A 231 24.72 -6.68 1.72
C ARG A 231 24.24 -5.65 2.73
N SER A 232 25.18 -4.97 3.35
CA SER A 232 24.91 -3.97 4.41
C SER A 232 24.01 -2.80 3.93
N ASP A 233 24.08 -2.44 2.64
CA ASP A 233 23.22 -1.44 2.03
C ASP A 233 21.74 -1.86 2.00
N LEU A 234 21.47 -3.11 1.61
CA LEU A 234 20.10 -3.66 1.59
C LEU A 234 19.57 -3.88 3.01
N VAL A 235 20.40 -4.38 3.93
CA VAL A 235 20.03 -4.54 5.35
C VAL A 235 19.60 -3.20 5.93
N LEU A 236 20.39 -2.13 5.71
CA LEU A 236 20.05 -0.80 6.20
C LEU A 236 18.71 -0.32 5.66
N VAL A 237 18.53 -0.35 4.33
CA VAL A 237 17.29 0.16 3.70
C VAL A 237 16.06 -0.61 4.18
N ILE A 238 16.13 -1.95 4.25
CA ILE A 238 15.00 -2.80 4.67
C ILE A 238 14.71 -2.62 6.17
N SER A 239 15.73 -2.51 7.02
CA SER A 239 15.54 -2.31 8.46
C SER A 239 14.92 -0.96 8.78
N ILE A 240 15.39 0.12 8.14
CA ILE A 240 14.81 1.45 8.29
C ILE A 240 13.36 1.48 7.76
N ALA A 241 13.10 0.81 6.63
CA ALA A 241 11.74 0.71 6.09
C ALA A 241 10.80 -0.07 7.04
N GLY A 242 11.31 -1.11 7.71
CA GLY A 242 10.57 -1.81 8.75
C GLY A 242 10.21 -0.90 9.92
N GLY A 243 11.16 -0.11 10.41
CA GLY A 243 10.91 0.89 11.45
C GLY A 243 9.91 1.96 11.02
N MET A 244 10.03 2.47 9.80
CA MET A 244 9.05 3.41 9.22
C MET A 244 7.67 2.80 9.06
N ALA A 245 7.58 1.51 8.71
CA ALA A 245 6.31 0.80 8.61
C ALA A 245 5.65 0.61 9.98
N LEU A 246 6.44 0.21 10.98
CA LEU A 246 6.00 0.03 12.36
C LEU A 246 5.44 1.33 12.96
N LEU A 247 6.10 2.45 12.71
CA LEU A 247 5.81 3.74 13.37
C LEU A 247 4.83 4.60 12.57
N GLY A 248 4.87 4.58 11.25
CA GLY A 248 4.09 5.49 10.42
C GLY A 248 2.69 4.98 10.05
N TRP A 249 2.56 3.71 9.66
CA TRP A 249 1.27 3.16 9.21
C TRP A 249 0.15 3.18 10.26
N PRO A 250 0.42 3.03 11.58
CA PRO A 250 -0.64 3.08 12.59
C PRO A 250 -1.41 4.39 12.64
N LEU A 251 -0.87 5.50 12.12
CA LEU A 251 -1.62 6.76 12.03
C LEU A 251 -3.01 6.57 11.42
N LEU A 252 -3.12 5.77 10.35
CA LEU A 252 -4.39 5.59 9.65
C LEU A 252 -5.48 5.00 10.56
N ALA A 253 -5.09 4.10 11.46
CA ALA A 253 -5.98 3.49 12.44
C ALA A 253 -6.23 4.38 13.68
N LEU A 254 -5.29 5.26 14.00
CA LEU A 254 -5.42 6.21 15.11
C LEU A 254 -6.24 7.46 14.76
N LEU A 255 -6.37 7.79 13.46
CA LEU A 255 -7.07 9.00 13.01
C LEU A 255 -8.52 9.12 13.50
N PRO A 256 -9.36 8.06 13.56
CA PRO A 256 -10.72 8.19 14.11
C PRO A 256 -10.69 8.73 15.54
N GLY A 257 -9.87 8.11 16.40
CA GLY A 257 -9.70 8.54 17.79
C GLY A 257 -9.11 9.96 17.93
N PHE A 258 -8.17 10.32 17.05
CA PHE A 258 -7.61 11.66 17.02
C PHE A 258 -8.67 12.71 16.67
N VAL A 259 -9.47 12.46 15.64
CA VAL A 259 -10.51 13.39 15.19
C VAL A 259 -11.59 13.56 16.25
N GLU A 260 -12.07 12.48 16.84
CA GLU A 260 -13.18 12.52 17.79
C GLU A 260 -12.76 13.03 19.15
N LYS A 261 -11.67 12.49 19.76
CA LYS A 261 -11.24 12.87 21.11
C LYS A 261 -10.42 14.17 21.16
N GLU A 262 -9.54 14.39 20.18
CA GLU A 262 -8.58 15.49 20.26
C GLU A 262 -9.03 16.75 19.50
N LEU A 263 -9.79 16.58 18.41
CA LEU A 263 -10.34 17.69 17.64
C LEU A 263 -11.82 17.95 17.92
N ALA A 264 -12.53 17.03 18.59
CA ALA A 264 -13.98 17.06 18.82
C ALA A 264 -14.79 17.23 17.53
N LEU A 265 -14.37 16.52 16.46
CA LEU A 265 -14.97 16.56 15.11
C LEU A 265 -15.49 15.17 14.72
N GLY A 266 -16.39 15.15 13.72
CA GLY A 266 -17.02 13.92 13.23
C GLY A 266 -16.27 13.25 12.07
N HIS A 267 -16.92 12.23 11.52
CA HIS A 267 -16.41 11.39 10.42
C HIS A 267 -16.05 12.15 9.13
N GLU A 268 -16.63 13.33 8.88
CA GLU A 268 -16.26 14.17 7.73
C GLU A 268 -14.82 14.68 7.86
N ALA A 269 -14.43 15.12 9.06
CA ALA A 269 -13.06 15.53 9.33
C ALA A 269 -12.08 14.36 9.24
N TYR A 270 -12.48 13.16 9.71
CA TYR A 270 -11.70 11.94 9.54
C TYR A 270 -11.44 11.61 8.07
N GLY A 271 -12.49 11.57 7.24
CA GLY A 271 -12.36 11.32 5.80
C GLY A 271 -11.51 12.38 5.09
N THR A 272 -11.63 13.65 5.50
CA THR A 272 -10.84 14.76 4.95
C THR A 272 -9.35 14.61 5.31
N LEU A 273 -9.00 14.28 6.56
CA LEU A 273 -7.60 14.04 6.96
C LEU A 273 -7.01 12.82 6.26
N LEU A 274 -7.77 11.73 6.15
CA LEU A 274 -7.33 10.53 5.44
C LEU A 274 -7.11 10.79 3.95
N SER A 275 -8.00 11.59 3.32
CA SER A 275 -7.82 12.08 1.95
C SER A 275 -6.61 13.00 1.83
N GLY A 276 -6.33 13.81 2.85
CA GLY A 276 -5.11 14.62 2.94
C GLY A 276 -3.85 13.78 2.88
N VAL A 277 -3.78 12.68 3.65
CA VAL A 277 -2.69 11.69 3.57
C VAL A 277 -2.57 11.13 2.16
N GLY A 278 -3.69 10.76 1.53
CA GLY A 278 -3.72 10.28 0.15
C GLY A 278 -3.25 11.31 -0.87
N GLY A 279 -3.64 12.57 -0.72
CA GLY A 279 -3.23 13.70 -1.58
C GLY A 279 -1.74 13.97 -1.49
N GLY A 280 -1.17 13.96 -0.28
CA GLY A 280 0.27 14.05 -0.07
C GLY A 280 1.03 12.89 -0.71
N ALA A 281 0.51 11.67 -0.55
CA ALA A 281 1.07 10.47 -1.16
C ALA A 281 1.11 10.57 -2.70
N LEU A 282 0.00 11.00 -3.31
CA LEU A 282 -0.12 11.19 -4.76
C LEU A 282 0.86 12.26 -5.27
N SER A 283 0.92 13.41 -4.57
CA SER A 283 1.84 14.50 -4.94
C SER A 283 3.29 14.06 -4.94
N SER A 284 3.74 13.32 -3.91
CA SER A 284 5.10 12.79 -3.85
C SER A 284 5.37 11.71 -4.91
N ALA A 285 4.39 10.85 -5.21
CA ALA A 285 4.53 9.88 -6.28
C ALA A 285 4.72 10.55 -7.65
N LEU A 286 3.98 11.63 -7.93
CA LEU A 286 4.12 12.42 -9.16
C LEU A 286 5.47 13.14 -9.22
N ILE A 287 5.91 13.77 -8.12
CA ILE A 287 7.23 14.42 -8.05
C ILE A 287 8.34 13.40 -8.31
N LEU A 288 8.27 12.20 -7.71
CA LEU A 288 9.24 11.15 -7.97
C LEU A 288 9.22 10.63 -9.41
N ALA A 289 8.03 10.56 -10.03
CA ALA A 289 7.92 10.16 -11.44
C ALA A 289 8.62 11.16 -12.38
N ILE A 290 8.55 12.45 -12.07
CA ILE A 290 9.12 13.52 -12.91
C ILE A 290 10.62 13.71 -12.61
N PHE A 291 11.00 13.80 -11.35
CA PHE A 291 12.35 14.22 -10.93
C PHE A 291 13.17 13.09 -10.30
N GLY A 292 12.56 11.95 -10.01
CA GLY A 292 13.16 10.89 -9.21
C GLY A 292 14.43 10.27 -9.82
N ASN A 293 14.57 10.24 -11.14
CA ASN A 293 15.75 9.66 -11.78
C ASN A 293 17.06 10.39 -11.40
N ASN A 294 17.00 11.70 -11.31
CA ASN A 294 18.16 12.57 -11.05
C ASN A 294 18.35 12.87 -9.55
N ALA A 295 17.37 12.55 -8.71
CA ALA A 295 17.42 12.84 -7.28
C ALA A 295 18.37 11.89 -6.52
N PRO A 296 19.26 12.42 -5.64
CA PRO A 296 20.13 11.59 -4.82
C PRO A 296 19.29 10.76 -3.82
N LYS A 297 19.22 9.46 -4.05
CA LYS A 297 18.29 8.55 -3.37
C LYS A 297 18.38 8.61 -1.84
N GLY A 298 19.58 8.74 -1.29
CA GLY A 298 19.76 8.84 0.17
C GLY A 298 19.19 10.11 0.78
N ILE A 299 19.32 11.25 0.07
CA ILE A 299 18.74 12.53 0.49
C ILE A 299 17.23 12.46 0.38
N THR A 300 16.70 11.85 -0.69
CA THR A 300 15.26 11.67 -0.89
C THR A 300 14.64 10.81 0.24
N GLN A 301 15.31 9.72 0.65
CA GLN A 301 14.87 8.92 1.79
C GLN A 301 14.86 9.74 3.09
N ALA A 302 15.98 10.46 3.39
CA ALA A 302 16.08 11.28 4.58
C ALA A 302 15.02 12.39 4.61
N LEU A 303 14.77 13.05 3.48
CA LEU A 303 13.70 14.04 3.33
C LEU A 303 12.32 13.41 3.58
N GLY A 304 12.05 12.22 3.05
CA GLY A 304 10.81 11.50 3.29
C GLY A 304 10.58 11.21 4.78
N MET A 305 11.61 10.73 5.49
CA MET A 305 11.54 10.47 6.93
C MET A 305 11.34 11.78 7.73
N MET A 306 12.05 12.85 7.34
CA MET A 306 11.91 14.16 7.98
C MET A 306 10.48 14.71 7.84
N LEU A 307 9.93 14.68 6.61
CA LEU A 307 8.58 15.16 6.32
C LEU A 307 7.51 14.31 7.02
N ALA A 308 7.66 12.97 7.02
CA ALA A 308 6.73 12.08 7.71
C ALA A 308 6.74 12.33 9.23
N GLY A 309 7.92 12.44 9.84
CA GLY A 309 8.04 12.78 11.26
C GLY A 309 7.48 14.15 11.58
N ALA A 310 7.80 15.17 10.76
CA ALA A 310 7.28 16.53 10.95
C ALA A 310 5.75 16.57 10.78
N GLY A 311 5.21 15.91 9.74
CA GLY A 311 3.77 15.83 9.53
C GLY A 311 3.05 15.16 10.70
N LEU A 312 3.59 14.05 11.21
CA LEU A 312 3.02 13.32 12.34
C LEU A 312 3.12 14.10 13.65
N PHE A 313 4.27 14.77 13.91
CA PHE A 313 4.47 15.60 15.08
C PHE A 313 3.52 16.82 15.10
N THR A 314 3.49 17.56 13.99
CA THR A 314 2.65 18.75 13.86
C THR A 314 1.16 18.40 13.86
N LEU A 315 0.78 17.26 13.29
CA LEU A 315 -0.57 16.73 13.40
C LEU A 315 -0.91 16.43 14.88
N GLY A 316 -0.02 15.77 15.61
CA GLY A 316 -0.19 15.45 17.02
C GLY A 316 -0.40 16.68 17.91
N ILE A 317 0.21 17.82 17.63
CA ILE A 317 -0.01 19.06 18.39
C ILE A 317 -1.16 19.94 17.87
N SER A 318 -1.76 19.58 16.72
CA SER A 318 -2.86 20.32 16.10
C SER A 318 -4.10 20.33 16.99
N LYS A 319 -4.78 21.45 17.04
CA LYS A 319 -6.04 21.65 17.79
C LYS A 319 -7.23 21.98 16.89
N THR A 320 -6.98 22.24 15.61
CA THR A 320 -8.01 22.61 14.64
C THR A 320 -7.79 21.90 13.31
N MET A 321 -8.85 21.70 12.56
CA MET A 321 -8.82 21.10 11.23
C MET A 321 -7.95 21.88 10.25
N PHE A 322 -7.93 23.22 10.38
CA PHE A 322 -7.13 24.10 9.52
C PHE A 322 -5.63 23.76 9.56
N PHE A 323 -5.08 23.45 10.75
CA PHE A 323 -3.68 23.01 10.88
C PHE A 323 -3.51 21.50 10.65
N ALA A 324 -4.49 20.69 11.03
CA ALA A 324 -4.38 19.22 10.90
C ALA A 324 -4.31 18.76 9.43
N LEU A 325 -5.06 19.39 8.53
CA LEU A 325 -5.09 19.00 7.13
C LEU A 325 -3.75 19.14 6.40
N PRO A 326 -3.05 20.30 6.43
CA PRO A 326 -1.71 20.40 5.84
C PRO A 326 -0.71 19.42 6.44
N CYS A 327 -0.82 19.12 7.75
CA CYS A 327 0.04 18.16 8.43
C CYS A 327 -0.20 16.73 7.96
N SER A 328 -1.44 16.35 7.71
CA SER A 328 -1.79 15.04 7.14
C SER A 328 -1.26 14.88 5.71
N ILE A 329 -1.33 15.94 4.90
CA ILE A 329 -0.74 15.97 3.54
C ILE A 329 0.79 15.79 3.63
N LEU A 330 1.44 16.51 4.53
CA LEU A 330 2.89 16.44 4.74
C LEU A 330 3.34 15.05 5.16
N PHE A 331 2.60 14.40 6.07
CA PHE A 331 2.84 13.04 6.50
C PHE A 331 2.74 12.06 5.32
N GLY A 332 1.64 12.11 4.57
CA GLY A 332 1.42 11.23 3.42
C GLY A 332 2.49 11.41 2.34
N ALA A 333 2.89 12.65 2.08
CA ALA A 333 3.98 12.97 1.16
C ALA A 333 5.31 12.35 1.61
N GLY A 334 5.67 12.51 2.89
CA GLY A 334 6.90 11.96 3.46
C GLY A 334 6.94 10.43 3.41
N MET A 335 5.84 9.77 3.76
CA MET A 335 5.74 8.30 3.73
C MET A 335 5.99 7.74 2.33
N ILE A 336 5.31 8.29 1.31
CA ILE A 336 5.48 7.77 -0.06
C ILE A 336 6.84 8.14 -0.64
N LEU A 337 7.34 9.33 -0.36
CA LEU A 337 8.69 9.73 -0.78
C LEU A 337 9.74 8.75 -0.26
N PHE A 338 9.63 8.33 1.01
CA PHE A 338 10.52 7.36 1.62
C PHE A 338 10.32 5.94 1.03
N PHE A 339 9.08 5.40 1.06
CA PHE A 339 8.82 4.01 0.67
C PHE A 339 9.07 3.74 -0.81
N ALA A 340 8.66 4.65 -1.70
CA ALA A 340 8.88 4.48 -3.14
C ALA A 340 10.38 4.52 -3.49
N THR A 341 11.14 5.44 -2.87
CA THR A 341 12.59 5.52 -3.06
C THR A 341 13.29 4.28 -2.49
N SER A 342 12.89 3.82 -1.30
CA SER A 342 13.46 2.63 -0.66
C SER A 342 13.19 1.36 -1.45
N GLN A 343 11.96 1.18 -1.95
CA GLN A 343 11.60 0.05 -2.79
C GLN A 343 12.40 0.05 -4.11
N GLY A 344 12.59 1.22 -4.71
CA GLY A 344 13.43 1.38 -5.90
C GLY A 344 14.89 0.98 -5.64
N LEU A 345 15.47 1.39 -4.51
CA LEU A 345 16.83 1.00 -4.12
C LEU A 345 16.95 -0.50 -3.87
N VAL A 346 15.97 -1.10 -3.21
CA VAL A 346 15.92 -2.55 -2.98
C VAL A 346 15.88 -3.31 -4.31
N GLN A 347 15.08 -2.84 -5.29
CA GLN A 347 15.00 -3.44 -6.61
C GLN A 347 16.31 -3.33 -7.39
N LEU A 348 16.96 -2.16 -7.36
CA LEU A 348 18.25 -1.93 -8.01
C LEU A 348 19.36 -2.75 -7.36
N GLY A 349 19.40 -2.79 -6.03
CA GLY A 349 20.38 -3.58 -5.27
C GLY A 349 20.25 -5.08 -5.48
N ALA A 350 19.05 -5.60 -5.72
CA ALA A 350 18.81 -7.02 -5.95
C ALA A 350 19.34 -7.52 -7.30
N GLY A 351 19.51 -6.63 -8.29
CA GLY A 351 19.83 -7.02 -9.66
C GLY A 351 18.71 -7.85 -10.29
N ASN A 352 18.93 -8.33 -11.51
CA ASN A 352 17.89 -9.09 -12.24
C ASN A 352 17.67 -10.51 -11.66
N THR A 353 18.71 -11.14 -11.13
CA THR A 353 18.69 -12.55 -10.69
C THR A 353 17.95 -12.76 -9.36
N HIS A 354 18.10 -11.83 -8.40
CA HIS A 354 17.53 -11.96 -7.04
C HIS A 354 16.34 -11.04 -6.78
N ARG A 355 15.89 -10.28 -7.80
CA ARG A 355 14.86 -9.25 -7.65
C ARG A 355 13.56 -9.77 -7.02
N GLY A 356 13.07 -10.93 -7.47
CA GLY A 356 11.85 -11.53 -6.94
C GLY A 356 11.98 -11.95 -5.48
N LEU A 357 13.13 -12.56 -5.11
CA LEU A 357 13.39 -12.99 -3.74
C LEU A 357 13.49 -11.82 -2.76
N VAL A 358 14.23 -10.78 -3.15
CA VAL A 358 14.43 -9.59 -2.32
C VAL A 358 13.13 -8.81 -2.14
N LEU A 359 12.31 -8.70 -3.20
CA LEU A 359 10.97 -8.11 -3.12
C LEU A 359 10.02 -8.96 -2.27
N GLY A 360 10.17 -10.29 -2.28
CA GLY A 360 9.45 -11.18 -1.38
C GLY A 360 9.74 -10.87 0.10
N VAL A 361 11.03 -10.73 0.45
CA VAL A 361 11.45 -10.35 1.82
C VAL A 361 10.96 -8.94 2.18
N TRP A 362 11.01 -7.98 1.23
CA TRP A 362 10.44 -6.65 1.41
C TRP A 362 8.93 -6.70 1.74
N SER A 363 8.17 -7.50 1.01
CA SER A 363 6.74 -7.66 1.26
C SER A 363 6.46 -8.34 2.61
N MET A 364 7.23 -9.36 2.97
CA MET A 364 7.14 -10.02 4.29
C MET A 364 7.42 -9.03 5.42
N MET A 365 8.42 -8.16 5.27
CA MET A 365 8.72 -7.11 6.25
C MET A 365 7.51 -6.18 6.45
N LEU A 366 6.88 -5.71 5.37
CA LEU A 366 5.69 -4.86 5.47
C LEU A 366 4.52 -5.60 6.12
N CYS A 367 4.25 -6.84 5.70
CA CYS A 367 3.17 -7.67 6.26
C CYS A 367 3.37 -8.03 7.73
N SER A 368 4.59 -7.89 8.26
CA SER A 368 4.91 -8.10 9.67
C SER A 368 4.89 -6.81 10.48
N MET A 369 5.59 -5.76 9.98
CA MET A 369 5.82 -4.54 10.75
C MET A 369 4.57 -3.64 10.83
N VAL A 370 3.74 -3.62 9.79
CA VAL A 370 2.48 -2.84 9.81
C VAL A 370 1.49 -3.38 10.85
N PRO A 371 1.17 -4.69 10.88
CA PRO A 371 0.33 -5.24 11.95
C PRO A 371 0.93 -5.05 13.34
N LEU A 372 2.24 -5.29 13.50
CA LEU A 372 2.91 -5.11 14.79
C LEU A 372 2.78 -3.66 15.29
N GLY A 373 2.96 -2.67 14.41
CA GLY A 373 2.76 -1.28 14.73
C GLY A 373 1.34 -0.97 15.18
N ASN A 374 0.35 -1.52 14.50
CA ASN A 374 -1.06 -1.35 14.88
C ASN A 374 -1.39 -2.05 16.22
N PHE A 375 -0.90 -3.26 16.45
CA PHE A 375 -1.09 -3.99 17.72
C PHE A 375 -0.50 -3.23 18.93
N LEU A 376 0.55 -2.45 18.71
CA LEU A 376 1.15 -1.62 19.77
C LEU A 376 0.44 -0.27 19.91
N ALA A 377 0.15 0.42 18.81
CA ALA A 377 -0.31 1.80 18.83
C ALA A 377 -1.73 1.95 19.38
N GLY A 378 -2.67 1.04 19.04
CA GLY A 378 -4.05 1.10 19.52
C GLY A 378 -4.15 1.03 21.04
N PRO A 379 -3.68 -0.07 21.69
CA PRO A 379 -3.70 -0.17 23.13
C PRO A 379 -2.95 0.94 23.86
N LEU A 380 -1.80 1.38 23.33
CA LEU A 380 -1.05 2.50 23.92
C LEU A 380 -1.83 3.82 23.83
N ALA A 381 -2.60 4.04 22.75
CA ALA A 381 -3.44 5.22 22.62
C ALA A 381 -4.61 5.20 23.62
N ASP A 382 -5.17 4.03 23.91
CA ASP A 382 -6.24 3.87 24.90
C ASP A 382 -5.73 4.00 26.33
N LEU A 383 -4.48 3.56 26.60
CA LEU A 383 -3.85 3.71 27.94
C LEU A 383 -3.34 5.13 28.21
N THR A 384 -3.00 5.90 27.20
CA THR A 384 -2.39 7.24 27.35
C THR A 384 -3.26 8.32 26.68
N SER A 385 -3.00 8.57 25.41
CA SER A 385 -3.85 9.32 24.47
C SER A 385 -3.33 9.11 23.04
N VAL A 386 -4.19 9.28 22.06
CA VAL A 386 -3.81 9.22 20.64
C VAL A 386 -2.69 10.24 20.34
N ARG A 387 -2.78 11.43 20.90
CA ARG A 387 -1.79 12.50 20.75
C ARG A 387 -0.40 12.08 21.25
N HIS A 388 -0.29 11.48 22.42
CA HIS A 388 0.99 11.04 22.97
C HIS A 388 1.62 9.94 22.11
N VAL A 389 0.82 8.99 21.60
CA VAL A 389 1.33 7.95 20.69
C VAL A 389 1.84 8.57 19.39
N MET A 390 1.10 9.48 18.77
CA MET A 390 1.54 10.16 17.55
C MET A 390 2.85 10.94 17.74
N LEU A 391 2.99 11.67 18.85
CA LEU A 391 4.20 12.41 19.16
C LEU A 391 5.39 11.49 19.42
N SER A 392 5.20 10.41 20.16
CA SER A 392 6.25 9.41 20.40
C SER A 392 6.70 8.74 19.11
N GLN A 393 5.78 8.35 18.24
CA GLN A 393 6.09 7.80 16.93
C GLN A 393 6.88 8.78 16.05
N ALA A 394 6.52 10.07 16.05
CA ALA A 394 7.25 11.11 15.32
C ALA A 394 8.70 11.25 15.80
N ILE A 395 8.90 11.29 17.13
CA ILE A 395 10.24 11.34 17.74
C ILE A 395 11.06 10.10 17.37
N LEU A 396 10.46 8.91 17.44
CA LEU A 396 11.12 7.67 17.04
C LEU A 396 11.48 7.65 15.55
N ILE A 397 10.64 8.21 14.66
CA ILE A 397 10.97 8.39 13.23
C ILE A 397 12.20 9.29 13.08
N TRP A 398 12.32 10.38 13.83
CA TRP A 398 13.49 11.25 13.77
C TRP A 398 14.75 10.60 14.37
N ILE A 399 14.62 9.76 15.39
CA ILE A 399 15.73 8.92 15.88
C ILE A 399 16.18 7.95 14.80
N LEU A 400 15.24 7.27 14.10
CA LEU A 400 15.57 6.43 12.97
C LEU A 400 16.25 7.20 11.83
N LEU A 401 15.82 8.44 11.55
CA LEU A 401 16.47 9.32 10.58
C LEU A 401 17.91 9.62 10.98
N LEU A 402 18.15 9.96 12.24
CA LEU A 402 19.51 10.21 12.76
C LEU A 402 20.40 8.98 12.59
N LEU A 403 19.90 7.79 12.99
CA LEU A 403 20.61 6.54 12.81
C LEU A 403 20.92 6.24 11.34
N PHE A 404 19.93 6.46 10.46
CA PHE A 404 20.10 6.30 9.00
C PHE A 404 21.23 7.21 8.46
N VAL A 405 21.24 8.48 8.84
CA VAL A 405 22.25 9.45 8.40
C VAL A 405 23.63 9.05 8.92
N ILE A 406 23.76 8.68 10.23
CA ILE A 406 25.03 8.26 10.82
C ILE A 406 25.61 7.01 10.12
N VAL A 407 24.78 6.00 9.90
CA VAL A 407 25.25 4.77 9.25
C VAL A 407 25.64 5.04 7.80
N LYS A 408 24.86 5.85 7.08
CA LYS A 408 25.13 6.16 5.67
C LYS A 408 26.39 7.00 5.48
N THR A 409 26.66 7.96 6.38
CA THR A 409 27.91 8.73 6.38
C THR A 409 29.12 7.85 6.68
N ARG A 410 29.02 6.93 7.67
CA ARG A 410 30.08 5.96 7.95
C ARG A 410 30.38 5.02 6.78
N GLN A 411 29.35 4.54 6.05
CA GLN A 411 29.54 3.73 4.84
C GLN A 411 30.21 4.52 3.72
N ALA A 412 29.93 5.82 3.60
CA ALA A 412 30.57 6.68 2.59
C ALA A 412 32.04 6.98 2.90
N THR A 413 32.43 7.03 4.19
CA THR A 413 33.81 7.34 4.63
C THR A 413 34.72 6.11 4.71
N ASN A 414 34.19 4.89 4.63
CA ASN A 414 34.98 3.65 4.73
C ASN A 414 35.27 3.07 3.33
N PRO A 415 36.47 3.31 2.75
CA PRO A 415 36.78 2.91 1.37
C PRO A 415 36.89 1.39 1.14
N ALA A 416 37.00 0.58 2.21
CA ALA A 416 37.12 -0.89 2.14
C ALA A 416 35.84 -1.61 1.66
N GLN A 417 34.69 -0.93 1.58
CA GLN A 417 33.42 -1.50 1.09
C GLN A 417 33.06 -1.13 -0.35
N LYS A 418 33.89 -0.34 -1.04
CA LYS A 418 33.68 0.02 -2.45
C LYS A 418 34.16 -1.04 -3.45
N VAL A 419 34.77 -2.13 -2.97
CA VAL A 419 35.38 -3.18 -3.83
C VAL A 419 34.85 -4.56 -3.37
N LYS A 420 33.54 -4.75 -3.44
CA LYS A 420 32.99 -6.12 -3.49
C LYS A 420 31.69 -6.12 -4.28
#